data_8dbdc3d93a364d97f11557844eb0a01c
#
_entry.id   8dbdc3d93a364d97f11557844eb0a01c
#
_cell.length_a   1.000
_cell.length_b   1.000
_cell.length_c   1.000
_cell.angle_alpha   90.00
_cell.angle_beta   90.00
_cell.angle_gamma   90.00
#
_symmetry.space_group_name_H-M   'P 1'
#
loop_
_entity.id
_entity.type
_entity.pdbx_description
1 polymer ?
#
loop_
_entity_poly.entity_id
_entity_poly.type
_entity_poly.pdbx_seq_one_letter_code
_entity_poly.pdbx_strand_id
1 'polypeptide(L)'
;MGGVAGLWAAGFARGEQTSSAPSAADEHPLPEYALQQYYTSLKQSSYDRSGGNSDRRPVAVGKTKEVFDIAGPGIISHIWLTIAAPDAYHLKEIVLRIYWDGNPKPSVEVPVGDFFGPNLGIYNVYRSAFLNCSSVKALNCYFSMPFRKSARITVTNEGTRDVGSFYSNIDYKLAPSLPGRTLYFHAQYRQKTPNPAVEYPAGAKELNLEGKENHVFMETKGTGHLMGVTLGVLQNAENWMGEGDEMVFVDDDSKPVITGTGSEDYFCGAWDFGGRDNSVPFAHLYNGAHYISSPERIGGRYSLYRWHADNPITFQRSLSILSSAVTPMTGRIAFTPRPIGIRRNPPPIFRRCLALLNVRRPSSSVRPTNYCPQLCQAF
;
A
#
# COMPACT_ATOMS: atom_id res chain seq x y z
N MET A 1 -65.32 -46.84 15.54
CA MET A 1 -65.15 -47.68 14.35
C MET A 1 -64.08 -46.98 13.54
N GLY A 2 -62.88 -47.21 13.68
CA GLY A 2 -62.01 -48.23 13.22
C GLY A 2 -61.31 -47.75 11.92
N GLY A 3 -60.25 -46.90 12.02
CA GLY A 3 -59.45 -46.48 10.87
C GLY A 3 -57.99 -46.84 11.15
N VAL A 4 -57.46 -47.78 10.33
CA VAL A 4 -56.13 -48.34 10.44
C VAL A 4 -55.11 -47.39 9.77
N ALA A 5 -54.09 -46.94 10.53
CA ALA A 5 -52.96 -46.23 10.04
C ALA A 5 -51.87 -47.17 9.53
N GLY A 6 -51.53 -47.08 8.24
CA GLY A 6 -50.43 -47.81 7.63
C GLY A 6 -49.09 -47.06 7.87
N LEU A 7 -48.17 -47.70 8.59
CA LEU A 7 -46.78 -47.27 8.71
C LEU A 7 -45.99 -47.73 7.50
N TRP A 8 -45.42 -46.77 6.74
CA TRP A 8 -44.36 -47.01 5.76
C TRP A 8 -43.02 -46.78 6.46
N ALA A 9 -42.28 -47.87 6.72
CA ALA A 9 -40.90 -47.78 7.15
C ALA A 9 -39.97 -47.65 5.95
N ALA A 10 -39.43 -46.44 5.72
CA ALA A 10 -38.34 -46.25 4.79
C ALA A 10 -37.01 -46.57 5.51
N GLY A 11 -36.40 -47.71 5.15
CA GLY A 11 -35.08 -48.07 5.62
C GLY A 11 -34.03 -47.18 5.00
N PHE A 12 -33.48 -46.26 5.78
CA PHE A 12 -32.23 -45.59 5.42
C PHE A 12 -31.07 -46.49 5.78
N ALA A 13 -30.35 -47.01 4.76
CA ALA A 13 -29.05 -47.62 4.93
C ALA A 13 -28.08 -46.52 5.45
N ARG A 14 -27.72 -46.59 6.71
CA ARG A 14 -26.57 -45.84 7.25
C ARG A 14 -25.31 -46.44 6.63
N GLY A 15 -24.72 -45.71 5.65
CA GLY A 15 -23.34 -45.91 5.31
C GLY A 15 -22.51 -45.53 6.56
N GLU A 16 -21.79 -46.49 7.12
CA GLU A 16 -20.74 -46.20 8.11
C GLU A 16 -19.68 -45.33 7.45
N GLN A 17 -19.80 -44.03 7.57
CA GLN A 17 -18.63 -43.16 7.46
C GLN A 17 -17.77 -43.48 8.67
N THR A 18 -16.70 -44.22 8.50
CA THR A 18 -15.56 -44.25 9.41
C THR A 18 -14.92 -42.88 9.38
N SER A 19 -15.48 -41.95 10.15
CA SER A 19 -14.75 -40.71 10.49
C SER A 19 -13.61 -41.16 11.41
N SER A 20 -12.39 -41.24 10.88
CA SER A 20 -11.22 -41.23 11.74
C SER A 20 -11.34 -40.00 12.62
N ALA A 21 -11.36 -40.15 13.93
CA ALA A 21 -11.31 -39.02 14.85
C ALA A 21 -10.10 -38.16 14.46
N PRO A 22 -10.24 -36.82 14.39
CA PRO A 22 -9.11 -35.94 14.10
C PRO A 22 -8.00 -36.25 15.09
N SER A 23 -6.76 -36.32 14.62
CA SER A 23 -5.63 -36.49 15.52
C SER A 23 -5.56 -35.28 16.46
N ALA A 24 -5.05 -35.44 17.67
CA ALA A 24 -4.87 -34.33 18.61
C ALA A 24 -4.08 -33.13 18.01
N ALA A 25 -3.33 -33.36 16.92
CA ALA A 25 -2.64 -32.34 16.14
C ALA A 25 -3.58 -31.51 15.26
N ASP A 26 -4.77 -32.03 14.91
CA ASP A 26 -5.77 -31.32 14.07
C ASP A 26 -6.68 -30.42 14.90
N GLU A 27 -6.78 -30.66 16.22
CA GLU A 27 -7.61 -29.85 17.12
C GLU A 27 -6.94 -28.54 17.53
N HIS A 28 -5.57 -28.50 17.54
CA HIS A 28 -4.78 -27.31 17.87
C HIS A 28 -3.56 -27.22 16.95
N PRO A 29 -3.73 -26.64 15.74
CA PRO A 29 -2.61 -26.54 14.81
C PRO A 29 -1.49 -25.74 15.43
N LEU A 30 -0.28 -26.30 15.47
CA LEU A 30 0.89 -25.61 15.94
C LEU A 30 1.18 -24.39 15.04
N PRO A 31 1.59 -23.26 15.61
CA PRO A 31 2.00 -22.12 14.82
C PRO A 31 3.26 -22.47 14.00
N GLU A 32 3.38 -21.87 12.81
CA GLU A 32 4.48 -22.20 11.86
C GLU A 32 5.88 -22.13 12.51
N TYR A 33 6.12 -21.19 13.43
CA TYR A 33 7.41 -21.07 14.11
C TYR A 33 7.76 -22.27 15.01
N ALA A 34 6.80 -23.09 15.40
CA ALA A 34 7.00 -24.32 16.19
C ALA A 34 7.22 -25.56 15.31
N LEU A 35 7.14 -25.42 13.99
CA LEU A 35 7.35 -26.48 13.02
C LEU A 35 8.74 -26.35 12.38
N GLN A 36 9.32 -27.49 11.98
CA GLN A 36 10.57 -27.49 11.20
C GLN A 36 10.34 -26.78 9.87
N GLN A 37 11.24 -25.83 9.55
CA GLN A 37 11.19 -25.05 8.32
C GLN A 37 12.13 -25.63 7.25
N TYR A 38 11.69 -25.63 6.00
CA TYR A 38 12.40 -26.19 4.84
C TYR A 38 12.92 -25.10 3.89
N TYR A 39 13.38 -23.99 4.44
CA TYR A 39 14.02 -22.90 3.70
C TYR A 39 15.33 -22.49 4.37
N THR A 40 16.19 -21.81 3.63
CA THR A 40 17.40 -21.19 4.17
C THR A 40 17.14 -19.72 4.47
N SER A 41 17.28 -19.31 5.74
CA SER A 41 17.21 -17.91 6.16
C SER A 41 18.50 -17.19 5.86
N LEU A 42 18.42 -16.05 5.19
CA LEU A 42 19.54 -15.25 4.75
C LEU A 42 19.27 -13.76 4.94
N LYS A 43 20.34 -12.97 4.89
CA LYS A 43 20.26 -11.50 4.96
C LYS A 43 21.22 -10.89 3.94
N GLN A 44 20.74 -9.90 3.19
CA GLN A 44 21.59 -8.97 2.47
C GLN A 44 21.54 -7.61 3.16
N SER A 45 22.69 -7.06 3.50
CA SER A 45 22.77 -5.80 4.23
C SER A 45 23.90 -4.91 3.72
N SER A 46 23.91 -3.68 4.20
CA SER A 46 24.97 -2.72 3.93
C SER A 46 26.22 -2.91 4.81
N TYR A 47 26.42 -4.06 5.44
CA TYR A 47 27.55 -4.34 6.34
C TYR A 47 28.89 -4.13 5.66
N ASP A 48 29.88 -3.78 6.45
CA ASP A 48 31.29 -3.66 6.01
C ASP A 48 31.88 -5.05 5.76
N ARG A 49 32.10 -5.38 4.49
CA ARG A 49 32.63 -6.69 4.08
C ARG A 49 34.08 -6.96 4.54
N SER A 50 34.80 -5.92 4.99
CA SER A 50 36.15 -6.09 5.58
C SER A 50 36.09 -6.61 7.02
N GLY A 51 34.91 -6.69 7.65
CA GLY A 51 34.73 -7.00 9.07
C GLY A 51 34.88 -5.79 9.99
N GLY A 52 35.06 -4.59 9.43
CA GLY A 52 35.07 -3.34 10.15
C GLY A 52 33.63 -2.84 10.50
N ASN A 53 33.48 -1.53 10.65
CA ASN A 53 32.19 -0.90 11.00
C ASN A 53 31.85 0.25 10.03
N SER A 54 32.30 0.19 8.78
CA SER A 54 31.98 1.18 7.74
C SER A 54 30.74 0.75 6.95
N ASP A 55 29.61 0.60 7.62
CA ASP A 55 28.37 0.02 7.09
C ASP A 55 27.53 1.00 6.25
N ARG A 56 27.83 2.28 6.35
CA ARG A 56 27.10 3.32 5.59
C ARG A 56 27.38 3.20 4.10
N ARG A 57 26.37 3.47 3.31
CA ARG A 57 26.49 3.53 1.84
C ARG A 57 25.95 4.88 1.38
N PRO A 58 26.80 5.81 0.91
CA PRO A 58 26.33 7.07 0.35
C PRO A 58 25.61 6.84 -0.98
N VAL A 59 24.65 7.73 -1.29
CA VAL A 59 23.97 7.77 -2.59
C VAL A 59 24.05 9.19 -3.13
N ALA A 60 24.93 9.42 -4.09
CA ALA A 60 25.10 10.73 -4.68
C ALA A 60 23.88 11.13 -5.54
N VAL A 61 23.71 12.44 -5.77
CA VAL A 61 22.64 12.99 -6.62
C VAL A 61 22.63 12.32 -7.99
N GLY A 62 21.45 11.91 -8.45
CA GLY A 62 21.22 11.24 -9.73
C GLY A 62 21.76 9.80 -9.81
N LYS A 63 22.29 9.26 -8.72
CA LYS A 63 22.85 7.88 -8.73
C LYS A 63 21.86 6.87 -8.16
N THR A 64 21.92 5.70 -8.77
CA THR A 64 21.17 4.51 -8.33
C THR A 64 22.12 3.57 -7.61
N LYS A 65 21.71 3.07 -6.47
CA LYS A 65 22.39 2.03 -5.71
C LYS A 65 21.54 0.78 -5.65
N GLU A 66 22.13 -0.34 -6.01
CA GLU A 66 21.56 -1.65 -5.78
C GLU A 66 21.77 -2.04 -4.31
N VAL A 67 20.69 -2.42 -3.64
CA VAL A 67 20.69 -2.80 -2.22
C VAL A 67 20.30 -4.26 -2.01
N PHE A 68 19.77 -4.90 -3.06
CA PHE A 68 19.43 -6.32 -3.07
C PHE A 68 19.47 -6.86 -4.50
N ASP A 69 20.14 -8.00 -4.71
CA ASP A 69 20.11 -8.74 -5.98
C ASP A 69 20.39 -10.22 -5.70
N ILE A 70 19.35 -11.04 -5.72
CA ILE A 70 19.40 -12.46 -5.31
C ILE A 70 18.64 -13.32 -6.32
N ALA A 71 19.30 -14.41 -6.72
CA ALA A 71 18.65 -15.50 -7.47
C ALA A 71 17.76 -16.33 -6.52
N GLY A 72 16.61 -16.78 -7.04
CA GLY A 72 15.61 -17.54 -6.29
C GLY A 72 15.41 -18.96 -6.82
N PRO A 73 14.32 -19.60 -6.40
CA PRO A 73 13.13 -19.00 -5.79
C PRO A 73 13.29 -18.62 -4.32
N GLY A 74 12.62 -17.55 -3.92
CA GLY A 74 12.71 -17.04 -2.56
C GLY A 74 11.59 -16.10 -2.17
N ILE A 75 11.67 -15.59 -0.94
CA ILE A 75 10.71 -14.65 -0.35
C ILE A 75 11.48 -13.61 0.44
N ILE A 76 11.37 -12.32 0.10
CA ILE A 76 11.81 -11.26 1.00
C ILE A 76 10.77 -11.19 2.13
N SER A 77 11.22 -11.27 3.36
CA SER A 77 10.36 -11.33 4.55
C SER A 77 10.40 -10.06 5.40
N HIS A 78 11.48 -9.26 5.28
CA HIS A 78 11.61 -8.02 6.00
C HIS A 78 12.57 -7.09 5.28
N ILE A 79 12.23 -5.80 5.23
CA ILE A 79 13.11 -4.73 4.74
C ILE A 79 13.20 -3.70 5.85
N TRP A 80 14.42 -3.44 6.31
CA TRP A 80 14.74 -2.35 7.22
C TRP A 80 15.69 -1.37 6.53
N LEU A 81 15.33 -0.08 6.60
CA LEU A 81 16.16 1.01 6.10
C LEU A 81 16.29 2.11 7.14
N THR A 82 17.45 2.80 7.15
CA THR A 82 17.59 4.09 7.80
C THR A 82 18.46 5.03 6.98
N ILE A 83 18.14 6.31 6.98
CA ILE A 83 18.71 7.30 6.07
C ILE A 83 19.09 8.56 6.85
N ALA A 84 20.30 9.05 6.61
CA ALA A 84 20.72 10.39 7.04
C ALA A 84 21.12 11.19 5.80
N ALA A 85 20.34 12.20 5.50
CA ALA A 85 20.54 13.14 4.42
C ALA A 85 20.33 14.58 4.92
N PRO A 86 21.03 15.55 4.31
CA PRO A 86 20.90 16.96 4.70
C PRO A 86 19.62 17.61 4.19
N ASP A 87 18.95 17.01 3.19
CA ASP A 87 17.68 17.50 2.68
C ASP A 87 16.53 17.07 3.58
N ALA A 88 15.66 18.01 3.94
CA ALA A 88 14.49 17.75 4.77
C ALA A 88 13.46 16.86 4.07
N TYR A 89 13.46 16.84 2.74
CA TYR A 89 12.50 16.09 1.91
C TYR A 89 13.08 14.81 1.31
N HIS A 90 14.24 14.36 1.74
CA HIS A 90 14.91 13.18 1.20
C HIS A 90 14.01 11.92 1.12
N LEU A 91 13.04 11.77 2.03
CA LEU A 91 12.05 10.69 1.97
C LEU A 91 11.14 10.74 0.74
N LYS A 92 11.02 11.90 0.10
CA LYS A 92 10.26 12.12 -1.13
C LYS A 92 11.13 12.06 -2.38
N GLU A 93 12.43 12.24 -2.21
CA GLU A 93 13.41 12.36 -3.28
C GLU A 93 14.20 11.07 -3.52
N ILE A 94 14.23 10.17 -2.55
CA ILE A 94 14.83 8.85 -2.71
C ILE A 94 13.75 7.89 -3.21
N VAL A 95 13.95 7.35 -4.41
CA VAL A 95 12.99 6.44 -5.06
C VAL A 95 13.43 4.99 -4.89
N LEU A 96 12.55 4.18 -4.30
CA LEU A 96 12.69 2.73 -4.17
C LEU A 96 12.09 2.04 -5.40
N ARG A 97 12.85 1.11 -6.00
CA ARG A 97 12.37 0.26 -7.09
C ARG A 97 12.61 -1.20 -6.76
N ILE A 98 11.61 -2.05 -7.01
CA ILE A 98 11.71 -3.49 -6.83
C ILE A 98 11.33 -4.20 -8.13
N TYR A 99 12.16 -5.17 -8.51
CA TYR A 99 12.05 -5.92 -9.76
C TYR A 99 11.98 -7.41 -9.47
N TRP A 100 11.07 -8.11 -10.14
CA TRP A 100 10.92 -9.56 -10.02
C TRP A 100 11.35 -10.28 -11.29
N ASP A 101 12.09 -11.38 -11.11
CA ASP A 101 12.39 -12.41 -12.13
C ASP A 101 13.02 -11.87 -13.42
N GLY A 102 13.88 -10.86 -13.31
CA GLY A 102 14.59 -10.25 -14.44
C GLY A 102 13.71 -9.32 -15.30
N ASN A 103 12.51 -8.95 -14.84
CA ASN A 103 11.71 -7.96 -15.56
C ASN A 103 12.43 -6.59 -15.56
N PRO A 104 12.61 -5.94 -16.72
CA PRO A 104 13.26 -4.62 -16.79
C PRO A 104 12.40 -3.50 -16.19
N LYS A 105 11.07 -3.68 -16.11
CA LYS A 105 10.16 -2.72 -15.49
C LYS A 105 9.98 -3.04 -14.01
N PRO A 106 10.06 -2.05 -13.11
CA PRO A 106 9.84 -2.27 -11.70
C PRO A 106 8.37 -2.63 -11.41
N SER A 107 8.17 -3.51 -10.46
CA SER A 107 6.84 -3.82 -9.89
C SER A 107 6.49 -2.91 -8.71
N VAL A 108 7.48 -2.22 -8.18
CA VAL A 108 7.37 -1.16 -7.18
C VAL A 108 8.25 -0.01 -7.65
N GLU A 109 7.69 1.19 -7.72
CA GLU A 109 8.42 2.43 -8.01
C GLU A 109 7.77 3.54 -7.21
N VAL A 110 8.36 3.90 -6.07
CA VAL A 110 7.74 4.81 -5.10
C VAL A 110 8.80 5.59 -4.33
N PRO A 111 8.52 6.81 -3.86
CA PRO A 111 9.35 7.47 -2.88
C PRO A 111 9.46 6.65 -1.60
N VAL A 112 10.64 6.59 -1.00
CA VAL A 112 10.89 5.78 0.20
C VAL A 112 9.92 6.10 1.32
N GLY A 113 9.64 7.37 1.59
CA GLY A 113 8.69 7.76 2.63
C GLY A 113 7.30 7.21 2.40
N ASP A 114 6.81 7.27 1.14
CA ASP A 114 5.48 6.78 0.80
C ASP A 114 5.40 5.25 0.88
N PHE A 115 6.49 4.54 0.55
CA PHE A 115 6.54 3.09 0.69
C PHE A 115 6.41 2.64 2.15
N PHE A 116 7.07 3.33 3.07
CA PHE A 116 7.11 2.95 4.48
C PHE A 116 6.07 3.69 5.36
N GLY A 117 5.18 4.50 4.78
CA GLY A 117 4.10 5.19 5.46
C GLY A 117 4.32 6.64 5.90
N PRO A 118 5.55 7.19 6.09
CA PRO A 118 5.77 8.63 6.23
C PRO A 118 5.44 9.43 4.95
N ASN A 119 4.19 9.36 4.53
CA ASN A 119 3.69 9.81 3.22
C ASN A 119 3.97 11.28 2.88
N LEU A 120 4.17 12.13 3.87
CA LEU A 120 4.45 13.56 3.69
C LEU A 120 5.94 13.88 3.75
N GLY A 121 6.80 12.86 3.78
CA GLY A 121 8.23 13.03 3.93
C GLY A 121 8.66 13.41 5.36
N ILE A 122 7.79 13.23 6.33
CA ILE A 122 8.03 13.55 7.74
C ILE A 122 8.11 12.24 8.52
N TYR A 123 9.26 11.99 9.16
CA TYR A 123 9.38 10.87 10.08
C TYR A 123 8.46 11.05 11.28
N ASN A 124 7.69 10.02 11.57
CA ASN A 124 6.92 9.91 12.80
C ASN A 124 6.89 8.45 13.23
N VAL A 125 6.95 8.21 14.53
CA VAL A 125 6.89 6.86 15.07
C VAL A 125 5.46 6.35 14.98
N TYR A 126 5.30 5.21 14.33
CA TYR A 126 4.02 4.49 14.23
C TYR A 126 4.26 2.99 14.05
N ARG A 127 3.23 2.20 14.24
CA ARG A 127 3.25 0.75 14.07
C ARG A 127 1.98 0.26 13.35
N SER A 128 2.17 -0.73 12.49
CA SER A 128 1.07 -1.52 11.92
C SER A 128 1.54 -2.97 11.72
N ALA A 129 0.67 -3.83 11.22
CA ALA A 129 1.01 -5.23 10.95
C ALA A 129 2.12 -5.39 9.89
N PHE A 130 2.19 -4.49 8.91
CA PHE A 130 3.08 -4.64 7.76
C PHE A 130 4.14 -3.56 7.62
N LEU A 131 3.84 -2.34 8.05
CA LEU A 131 4.77 -1.22 7.98
C LEU A 131 4.89 -0.54 9.33
N ASN A 132 6.07 -0.05 9.65
CA ASN A 132 6.25 0.81 10.80
C ASN A 132 7.46 1.75 10.61
N CYS A 133 7.47 2.82 11.39
CA CYS A 133 8.64 3.66 11.62
C CYS A 133 8.92 3.67 13.13
N SER A 134 10.04 3.10 13.52
CA SER A 134 10.47 3.02 14.92
C SER A 134 11.76 3.82 15.14
N SER A 135 12.09 4.11 16.38
CA SER A 135 13.30 4.85 16.75
C SER A 135 13.58 6.05 15.85
N VAL A 136 12.56 6.90 15.62
CA VAL A 136 12.61 8.14 14.84
C VAL A 136 12.82 7.95 13.34
N LYS A 137 13.76 7.11 12.88
CA LYS A 137 14.14 6.98 11.45
C LYS A 137 14.26 5.54 10.97
N ALA A 138 13.91 4.56 11.76
CA ALA A 138 13.96 3.15 11.36
C ALA A 138 12.69 2.78 10.60
N LEU A 139 12.81 2.59 9.30
CA LEU A 139 11.73 2.24 8.38
C LEU A 139 11.67 0.71 8.23
N ASN A 140 10.54 0.10 8.47
CA ASN A 140 10.36 -1.34 8.43
C ASN A 140 9.18 -1.76 7.55
N CYS A 141 9.38 -2.82 6.77
CA CYS A 141 8.35 -3.46 5.95
C CYS A 141 8.39 -4.97 6.17
N TYR A 142 7.25 -5.55 6.57
CA TYR A 142 7.05 -6.98 6.81
C TYR A 142 6.14 -7.64 5.76
N PHE A 143 5.82 -6.97 4.67
CA PHE A 143 5.14 -7.62 3.56
C PHE A 143 6.00 -8.75 3.00
N SER A 144 5.44 -9.94 2.90
CA SER A 144 6.08 -11.06 2.21
C SER A 144 6.10 -10.81 0.71
N MET A 145 7.29 -10.86 0.10
CA MET A 145 7.49 -10.58 -1.32
C MET A 145 8.14 -11.78 -2.02
N PRO A 146 7.34 -12.72 -2.52
CA PRO A 146 7.85 -13.90 -3.22
C PRO A 146 8.42 -13.56 -4.60
N PHE A 147 9.45 -14.31 -5.02
CA PHE A 147 10.02 -14.27 -6.36
C PHE A 147 10.44 -15.68 -6.81
N ARG A 148 10.27 -16.00 -8.12
CA ARG A 148 10.50 -17.36 -8.63
C ARG A 148 11.89 -17.56 -9.22
N LYS A 149 12.49 -16.50 -9.79
CA LYS A 149 13.80 -16.56 -10.44
C LYS A 149 14.80 -15.63 -9.81
N SER A 150 14.41 -14.38 -9.56
CA SER A 150 15.28 -13.38 -8.94
C SER A 150 14.50 -12.21 -8.38
N ALA A 151 15.09 -11.52 -7.41
CA ALA A 151 14.60 -10.26 -6.89
C ALA A 151 15.73 -9.24 -6.87
N ARG A 152 15.46 -8.01 -7.33
CA ARG A 152 16.42 -6.91 -7.30
C ARG A 152 15.74 -5.67 -6.71
N ILE A 153 16.42 -5.00 -5.77
CA ILE A 153 15.96 -3.74 -5.17
C ILE A 153 17.02 -2.68 -5.39
N THR A 154 16.59 -1.51 -5.85
CA THR A 154 17.45 -0.35 -6.03
C THR A 154 16.87 0.87 -5.31
N VAL A 155 17.73 1.80 -4.92
CA VAL A 155 17.37 3.14 -4.46
C VAL A 155 18.08 4.16 -5.33
N THR A 156 17.35 5.18 -5.79
CA THR A 156 17.88 6.28 -6.60
C THR A 156 17.71 7.57 -5.84
N ASN A 157 18.75 8.38 -5.75
CA ASN A 157 18.66 9.72 -5.21
C ASN A 157 18.26 10.67 -6.35
N GLU A 158 16.99 11.05 -6.42
CA GLU A 158 16.44 12.00 -7.37
C GLU A 158 16.37 13.44 -6.80
N GLY A 159 16.94 13.63 -5.60
CA GLY A 159 17.04 14.92 -4.93
C GLY A 159 18.19 15.78 -5.43
N THR A 160 18.43 16.89 -4.72
CA THR A 160 19.41 17.91 -5.09
C THR A 160 20.68 17.87 -4.23
N ARG A 161 20.73 17.00 -3.23
CA ARG A 161 21.86 16.83 -2.31
C ARG A 161 22.19 15.37 -2.10
N ASP A 162 23.47 15.08 -1.88
CA ASP A 162 23.93 13.72 -1.61
C ASP A 162 23.34 13.17 -0.32
N VAL A 163 22.96 11.90 -0.35
CA VAL A 163 22.62 11.12 0.83
C VAL A 163 23.94 10.62 1.44
N GLY A 164 24.32 11.18 2.58
CA GLY A 164 25.59 10.86 3.23
C GLY A 164 25.61 9.46 3.85
N SER A 165 24.48 8.97 4.35
CA SER A 165 24.39 7.67 4.98
C SER A 165 23.07 6.98 4.63
N PHE A 166 23.18 5.82 4.05
CA PHE A 166 22.08 4.89 3.79
C PHE A 166 22.49 3.52 4.35
N TYR A 167 21.65 2.94 5.18
CA TYR A 167 21.82 1.61 5.73
C TYR A 167 20.64 0.74 5.37
N SER A 168 20.88 -0.52 5.08
CA SER A 168 19.84 -1.50 4.75
C SER A 168 20.10 -2.85 5.39
N ASN A 169 19.04 -3.50 5.85
CA ASN A 169 19.00 -4.90 6.23
C ASN A 169 17.77 -5.53 5.56
N ILE A 170 17.98 -6.53 4.72
CA ILE A 170 16.91 -7.20 3.98
C ILE A 170 17.00 -8.68 4.30
N ASP A 171 16.03 -9.18 5.07
CA ASP A 171 15.90 -10.58 5.43
C ASP A 171 15.09 -11.30 4.35
N TYR A 172 15.58 -12.47 3.92
CA TYR A 172 14.93 -13.27 2.91
C TYR A 172 15.11 -14.76 3.16
N LYS A 173 14.28 -15.56 2.50
CA LYS A 173 14.28 -17.01 2.55
C LYS A 173 14.51 -17.53 1.13
N LEU A 174 15.39 -18.50 0.96
CA LEU A 174 15.48 -19.30 -0.25
C LEU A 174 14.79 -20.65 -0.01
N ALA A 175 13.92 -21.04 -0.91
CA ALA A 175 13.18 -22.29 -0.85
C ALA A 175 13.38 -23.07 -2.13
N PRO A 176 13.32 -24.43 -2.12
CA PRO A 176 13.44 -25.23 -3.33
C PRO A 176 12.41 -24.90 -4.40
N SER A 177 11.22 -24.49 -3.98
CA SER A 177 10.11 -24.11 -4.86
C SER A 177 9.13 -23.20 -4.11
N LEU A 178 8.25 -22.53 -4.87
CA LEU A 178 7.12 -21.78 -4.33
C LEU A 178 5.80 -22.41 -4.82
N PRO A 179 4.72 -22.37 -4.00
CA PRO A 179 3.41 -22.86 -4.40
C PRO A 179 2.95 -22.24 -5.72
N GLY A 180 2.26 -23.01 -6.56
CA GLY A 180 1.79 -22.53 -7.87
C GLY A 180 0.90 -21.30 -7.80
N ARG A 181 0.12 -21.14 -6.71
CA ARG A 181 -0.77 -19.99 -6.43
C ARG A 181 -0.08 -18.77 -5.87
N THR A 182 1.25 -18.78 -5.69
CA THR A 182 2.01 -17.63 -5.16
C THR A 182 1.87 -16.40 -6.05
N LEU A 183 1.53 -15.27 -5.46
CA LEU A 183 1.40 -13.96 -6.11
C LEU A 183 2.68 -13.13 -5.91
N TYR A 184 2.87 -12.14 -6.78
CA TYR A 184 3.95 -11.16 -6.66
C TYR A 184 3.46 -9.90 -5.97
N PHE A 185 4.33 -9.29 -5.19
CA PHE A 185 4.07 -7.99 -4.57
C PHE A 185 4.24 -6.86 -5.58
N HIS A 186 3.28 -5.95 -5.61
CA HIS A 186 3.30 -4.73 -6.41
C HIS A 186 2.91 -3.53 -5.56
N ALA A 187 3.40 -2.35 -5.92
CA ALA A 187 2.96 -1.10 -5.33
C ALA A 187 2.92 -0.01 -6.40
N GLN A 188 1.89 0.83 -6.35
CA GLN A 188 1.72 1.99 -7.23
C GLN A 188 1.72 3.26 -6.40
N TYR A 189 2.47 4.25 -6.85
CA TYR A 189 2.46 5.59 -6.31
C TYR A 189 1.66 6.51 -7.22
N ARG A 190 0.72 7.26 -6.63
CA ARG A 190 -0.06 8.25 -7.36
C ARG A 190 -0.15 9.56 -6.59
N GLN A 191 -0.25 10.66 -7.32
CA GLN A 191 -0.40 11.99 -6.76
C GLN A 191 -1.38 12.78 -7.61
N LYS A 192 -2.29 13.49 -6.97
CA LYS A 192 -3.19 14.47 -7.61
C LYS A 192 -3.03 15.83 -6.95
N THR A 193 -2.75 16.85 -7.75
CA THR A 193 -2.44 18.21 -7.28
C THR A 193 -2.83 19.25 -8.34
N PRO A 194 -3.73 20.17 -8.05
CA PRO A 194 -4.68 20.11 -6.92
C PRO A 194 -5.66 18.95 -7.07
N ASN A 195 -6.40 18.63 -6.01
CA ASN A 195 -7.56 17.74 -6.07
C ASN A 195 -8.81 18.57 -5.74
N PRO A 196 -9.34 19.35 -6.69
CA PRO A 196 -10.53 20.15 -6.47
C PRO A 196 -11.74 19.24 -6.28
N ALA A 197 -12.69 19.72 -5.53
CA ALA A 197 -13.99 19.09 -5.48
C ALA A 197 -14.70 19.19 -6.83
N VAL A 198 -15.54 18.20 -7.11
CA VAL A 198 -16.40 18.20 -8.28
C VAL A 198 -17.69 18.90 -7.92
N GLU A 199 -18.06 19.95 -8.67
CA GLU A 199 -19.33 20.63 -8.53
C GLU A 199 -20.36 19.98 -9.45
N TYR A 200 -21.55 19.70 -8.90
CA TYR A 200 -22.68 19.15 -9.66
C TYR A 200 -23.75 20.22 -9.86
N PRO A 201 -24.50 20.17 -10.98
CA PRO A 201 -25.62 21.07 -11.22
C PRO A 201 -26.66 21.00 -10.10
N ALA A 202 -27.25 22.13 -9.72
CA ALA A 202 -28.28 22.15 -8.72
C ALA A 202 -29.45 21.24 -9.14
N GLY A 203 -29.89 20.36 -8.24
CA GLY A 203 -30.96 19.39 -8.49
C GLY A 203 -30.53 18.12 -9.24
N ALA A 204 -29.26 17.91 -9.50
CA ALA A 204 -28.74 16.65 -10.01
C ALA A 204 -29.13 15.50 -9.05
N LYS A 205 -29.70 14.41 -9.61
CA LYS A 205 -30.18 13.26 -8.81
C LYS A 205 -29.09 12.20 -8.67
N GLU A 206 -28.18 12.16 -9.61
CA GLU A 206 -27.07 11.19 -9.63
C GLU A 206 -25.76 11.97 -9.56
N LEU A 207 -25.02 11.74 -8.48
CA LEU A 207 -23.79 12.44 -8.21
C LEU A 207 -22.66 11.41 -8.21
N ASN A 208 -21.71 11.56 -9.13
CA ASN A 208 -20.44 10.82 -9.13
C ASN A 208 -20.54 9.28 -9.15
N LEU A 209 -21.59 8.69 -9.74
CA LEU A 209 -21.78 7.23 -9.77
C LEU A 209 -20.66 6.47 -10.53
N GLU A 210 -19.98 7.14 -11.45
CA GLU A 210 -18.91 6.56 -12.25
C GLU A 210 -17.50 6.93 -11.75
N GLY A 211 -17.39 7.79 -10.76
CA GLY A 211 -16.12 8.19 -10.16
C GLY A 211 -15.15 8.92 -11.11
N LYS A 212 -15.62 9.54 -12.21
CA LYS A 212 -14.78 10.07 -13.30
C LYS A 212 -13.68 11.03 -12.85
N GLU A 213 -13.98 11.95 -11.96
CA GLU A 213 -13.03 12.97 -11.50
C GLU A 213 -12.35 12.62 -10.16
N ASN A 214 -12.56 11.41 -9.69
CA ASN A 214 -12.03 10.97 -8.40
C ASN A 214 -10.50 10.90 -8.41
N HIS A 215 -9.91 10.96 -7.22
CA HIS A 215 -8.51 10.63 -7.04
C HIS A 215 -8.32 9.13 -7.11
N VAL A 216 -7.59 8.67 -8.11
CA VAL A 216 -7.27 7.26 -8.28
C VAL A 216 -6.19 6.87 -7.27
N PHE A 217 -6.51 5.95 -6.38
CA PHE A 217 -5.52 5.34 -5.50
C PHE A 217 -4.72 4.30 -6.25
N MET A 218 -5.39 3.46 -7.04
CA MET A 218 -4.76 2.42 -7.82
C MET A 218 -5.65 1.98 -8.98
N GLU A 219 -4.99 1.58 -10.08
CA GLU A 219 -5.59 0.84 -11.20
C GLU A 219 -4.64 -0.28 -11.62
N THR A 220 -5.19 -1.46 -11.86
CA THR A 220 -4.40 -2.59 -12.34
C THR A 220 -5.22 -3.55 -13.19
N LYS A 221 -4.50 -4.36 -14.00
CA LYS A 221 -5.06 -5.49 -14.76
C LYS A 221 -4.33 -6.76 -14.40
N GLY A 222 -5.06 -7.87 -14.41
CA GLY A 222 -4.56 -9.20 -14.06
C GLY A 222 -5.43 -9.88 -13.03
N THR A 223 -4.86 -10.82 -12.30
CA THR A 223 -5.53 -11.56 -11.24
C THR A 223 -4.78 -11.38 -9.93
N GLY A 224 -5.46 -11.01 -8.87
CA GLY A 224 -4.83 -10.78 -7.58
C GLY A 224 -5.77 -10.22 -6.54
N HIS A 225 -5.21 -9.51 -5.56
CA HIS A 225 -5.98 -8.82 -4.54
C HIS A 225 -5.25 -7.58 -4.02
N LEU A 226 -6.03 -6.59 -3.59
CA LEU A 226 -5.53 -5.41 -2.91
C LEU A 226 -5.27 -5.74 -1.44
N MET A 227 -4.07 -5.42 -0.98
CA MET A 227 -3.67 -5.59 0.42
C MET A 227 -3.88 -4.33 1.26
N GLY A 228 -3.88 -3.15 0.64
CA GLY A 228 -4.09 -1.92 1.37
C GLY A 228 -3.65 -0.67 0.67
N VAL A 229 -3.85 0.43 1.37
CA VAL A 229 -3.59 1.80 0.92
C VAL A 229 -2.90 2.58 2.03
N THR A 230 -1.91 3.40 1.65
CA THR A 230 -1.45 4.51 2.49
C THR A 230 -1.77 5.84 1.80
N LEU A 231 -2.19 6.84 2.55
CA LEU A 231 -2.57 8.14 2.02
C LEU A 231 -1.91 9.27 2.79
N GLY A 232 -1.23 10.17 2.07
CA GLY A 232 -0.78 11.46 2.60
C GLY A 232 -1.66 12.58 2.09
N VAL A 233 -2.14 13.45 2.98
CA VAL A 233 -2.91 14.64 2.62
C VAL A 233 -2.20 15.88 3.12
N LEU A 234 -2.00 16.86 2.24
CA LEU A 234 -1.74 18.24 2.61
C LEU A 234 -2.98 19.05 2.25
N GLN A 235 -3.65 19.53 3.26
CA GLN A 235 -4.87 20.31 3.14
C GLN A 235 -4.55 21.75 2.73
N ASN A 236 -5.26 22.28 1.75
CA ASN A 236 -5.08 23.62 1.23
C ASN A 236 -6.35 24.49 1.32
N ALA A 237 -7.34 24.00 2.06
CA ALA A 237 -8.59 24.70 2.36
C ALA A 237 -8.92 24.59 3.84
N GLU A 238 -9.76 25.48 4.34
CA GLU A 238 -10.37 25.38 5.66
C GLU A 238 -11.45 24.29 5.68
N ASN A 239 -11.79 23.81 6.86
CA ASN A 239 -12.80 22.79 7.18
C ASN A 239 -12.38 21.37 6.79
N TRP A 240 -13.24 20.39 7.05
CA TRP A 240 -12.98 18.99 6.79
C TRP A 240 -12.76 18.68 5.31
N MET A 241 -11.79 17.82 5.03
CA MET A 241 -11.35 17.50 3.66
C MET A 241 -11.79 16.11 3.19
N GLY A 242 -12.47 15.33 4.04
CA GLY A 242 -12.52 13.88 3.91
C GLY A 242 -13.87 13.27 3.54
N GLU A 243 -14.87 14.05 3.10
CA GLU A 243 -16.19 13.52 2.70
C GLU A 243 -16.18 12.63 1.44
N GLY A 244 -14.99 12.33 0.92
CA GLY A 244 -14.88 11.54 -0.29
C GLY A 244 -14.92 10.05 -0.02
N ASP A 245 -15.98 9.38 -0.47
CA ASP A 245 -16.16 7.93 -0.39
C ASP A 245 -15.07 7.19 -1.18
N GLU A 246 -14.61 6.05 -0.67
CA GLU A 246 -13.90 5.11 -1.53
C GLU A 246 -14.88 4.42 -2.47
N MET A 247 -14.46 4.24 -3.71
CA MET A 247 -15.20 3.53 -4.76
C MET A 247 -14.29 2.46 -5.36
N VAL A 248 -14.71 1.20 -5.32
CA VAL A 248 -13.93 0.07 -5.85
C VAL A 248 -14.67 -0.56 -7.02
N PHE A 249 -14.02 -0.55 -8.18
CA PHE A 249 -14.49 -1.18 -9.41
C PHE A 249 -13.69 -2.46 -9.63
N VAL A 250 -14.37 -3.57 -9.84
CA VAL A 250 -13.76 -4.89 -10.00
C VAL A 250 -14.15 -5.48 -11.35
N ASP A 251 -13.16 -6.04 -12.05
CA ASP A 251 -13.36 -6.85 -13.26
C ASP A 251 -14.14 -6.16 -14.38
N ASP A 252 -13.83 -4.88 -14.62
CA ASP A 252 -14.40 -4.03 -15.66
C ASP A 252 -15.87 -3.63 -15.42
N ASP A 253 -16.34 -3.71 -14.18
CA ASP A 253 -17.66 -3.22 -13.80
C ASP A 253 -17.79 -1.70 -14.05
N SER A 254 -18.94 -1.29 -14.58
CA SER A 254 -19.23 0.11 -14.88
C SER A 254 -19.66 0.91 -13.65
N LYS A 255 -19.97 0.23 -12.55
CA LYS A 255 -20.32 0.81 -11.25
C LYS A 255 -19.45 0.22 -10.17
N PRO A 256 -19.19 0.94 -9.09
CA PRO A 256 -18.39 0.40 -7.99
C PRO A 256 -19.15 -0.76 -7.32
N VAL A 257 -18.43 -1.83 -7.01
CA VAL A 257 -18.95 -2.97 -6.25
C VAL A 257 -18.83 -2.76 -4.74
N ILE A 258 -17.94 -1.83 -4.34
CA ILE A 258 -17.78 -1.39 -2.95
C ILE A 258 -17.76 0.13 -2.97
N THR A 259 -18.57 0.74 -2.10
CA THR A 259 -18.61 2.18 -1.89
C THR A 259 -18.67 2.43 -0.39
N GLY A 260 -17.84 3.34 0.10
CA GLY A 260 -17.80 3.75 1.49
C GLY A 260 -18.66 4.98 1.79
N THR A 261 -18.35 5.64 2.89
CA THR A 261 -19.11 6.75 3.45
C THR A 261 -18.25 7.97 3.78
N GLY A 262 -16.95 7.90 3.59
CA GLY A 262 -16.02 8.99 3.84
C GLY A 262 -14.56 8.51 3.94
N SER A 263 -13.62 9.44 3.80
CA SER A 263 -12.20 9.08 3.86
C SER A 263 -11.79 8.63 5.25
N GLU A 264 -12.28 9.25 6.33
CA GLU A 264 -11.97 8.81 7.69
C GLU A 264 -12.54 7.43 7.98
N ASP A 265 -13.74 7.15 7.48
CA ASP A 265 -14.42 5.86 7.63
C ASP A 265 -13.65 4.77 6.90
N TYR A 266 -13.16 5.05 5.68
CA TYR A 266 -12.30 4.12 4.96
C TYR A 266 -11.05 3.76 5.77
N PHE A 267 -10.43 4.73 6.44
CA PHE A 267 -9.28 4.50 7.31
C PHE A 267 -9.66 4.08 8.74
N CYS A 268 -10.94 3.72 8.97
CA CYS A 268 -11.51 3.25 10.23
C CYS A 268 -11.36 4.26 11.38
N GLY A 269 -11.44 5.53 11.05
CA GLY A 269 -11.70 6.61 11.98
C GLY A 269 -13.19 6.92 12.06
N ALA A 270 -13.53 8.04 12.63
CA ALA A 270 -14.89 8.56 12.67
C ALA A 270 -14.86 10.06 12.96
N TRP A 271 -15.93 10.78 12.54
CA TRP A 271 -16.15 12.17 12.92
C TRP A 271 -14.92 13.07 12.70
N ASP A 272 -14.44 13.13 11.44
CA ASP A 272 -13.30 13.97 11.02
C ASP A 272 -12.01 13.68 11.82
N PHE A 273 -11.85 12.43 12.29
CA PHE A 273 -10.80 12.00 13.26
C PHE A 273 -10.86 12.76 14.60
N GLY A 274 -12.01 13.34 15.00
CA GLY A 274 -12.19 14.16 16.19
C GLY A 274 -12.24 15.66 15.92
N GLY A 275 -12.21 16.07 14.65
CA GLY A 275 -12.36 17.46 14.22
C GLY A 275 -11.17 18.34 14.54
N ARG A 276 -11.37 19.64 14.36
CA ARG A 276 -10.33 20.69 14.39
C ARG A 276 -9.48 20.71 15.66
N ASP A 277 -10.08 20.47 16.80
CA ASP A 277 -9.44 20.70 18.09
C ASP A 277 -9.28 19.43 18.94
N ASN A 278 -9.85 18.30 18.49
CA ASN A 278 -9.85 17.04 19.25
C ASN A 278 -9.20 15.87 18.50
N SER A 279 -8.67 16.10 17.29
CA SER A 279 -8.01 15.04 16.53
C SER A 279 -6.77 14.51 17.25
N VAL A 280 -6.71 13.21 17.42
CA VAL A 280 -5.57 12.52 18.04
C VAL A 280 -5.06 11.46 17.07
N PRO A 281 -3.75 11.46 16.73
CA PRO A 281 -3.16 10.41 15.93
C PRO A 281 -3.32 9.04 16.58
N PHE A 282 -3.61 8.02 15.78
CA PHE A 282 -3.70 6.63 16.22
C PHE A 282 -3.10 5.67 15.20
N ALA A 283 -2.63 4.51 15.68
CA ALA A 283 -2.08 3.46 14.84
C ALA A 283 -2.41 2.09 15.43
N HIS A 284 -3.20 1.31 14.69
CA HIS A 284 -3.59 -0.06 15.01
C HIS A 284 -2.98 -1.05 14.02
N LEU A 285 -3.21 -2.36 14.19
CA LEU A 285 -2.60 -3.37 13.34
C LEU A 285 -2.95 -3.17 11.85
N TYR A 286 -4.20 -2.85 11.53
CA TYR A 286 -4.70 -2.82 10.17
C TYR A 286 -5.14 -1.45 9.66
N ASN A 287 -5.20 -0.44 10.53
CA ASN A 287 -5.62 0.92 10.17
C ASN A 287 -5.02 1.97 11.08
N GLY A 288 -4.96 3.21 10.59
CA GLY A 288 -4.51 4.33 11.39
C GLY A 288 -4.47 5.65 10.66
N ALA A 289 -4.55 6.70 11.47
CA ALA A 289 -4.21 8.08 11.14
C ALA A 289 -2.99 8.46 11.98
N HIS A 290 -1.82 7.95 11.60
CA HIS A 290 -0.64 7.96 12.47
C HIS A 290 0.08 9.31 12.54
N TYR A 291 -0.29 10.25 11.68
CA TYR A 291 0.16 11.64 11.74
C TYR A 291 -1.00 12.56 11.39
N ILE A 292 -1.35 13.44 12.31
CA ILE A 292 -2.33 14.52 12.12
C ILE A 292 -1.70 15.78 12.67
N SER A 293 -1.71 16.85 11.88
CA SER A 293 -1.19 18.16 12.26
C SER A 293 -2.05 19.25 11.66
N SER A 294 -2.46 20.22 12.47
CA SER A 294 -3.33 21.33 12.09
C SER A 294 -4.59 20.88 11.34
N PRO A 295 -5.37 19.94 11.90
CA PRO A 295 -6.53 19.38 11.22
C PRO A 295 -7.53 20.47 10.83
N GLU A 296 -8.24 20.26 9.71
CA GLU A 296 -9.27 21.16 9.17
C GLU A 296 -8.83 22.60 8.91
N ARG A 297 -7.55 22.84 8.79
CA ARG A 297 -6.95 24.16 8.52
C ARG A 297 -6.09 24.11 7.26
N ILE A 298 -5.90 25.25 6.62
CA ILE A 298 -4.91 25.39 5.55
C ILE A 298 -3.53 24.98 6.09
N GLY A 299 -2.86 24.07 5.39
CA GLY A 299 -1.58 23.49 5.82
C GLY A 299 -1.74 22.24 6.68
N GLY A 300 -2.96 21.83 6.98
CA GLY A 300 -3.28 20.59 7.68
C GLY A 300 -2.67 19.36 6.99
N ARG A 301 -2.17 18.42 7.78
CA ARG A 301 -1.46 17.25 7.29
C ARG A 301 -1.98 15.99 7.93
N TYR A 302 -2.16 14.96 7.09
CA TYR A 302 -2.60 13.65 7.54
C TYR A 302 -1.75 12.57 6.86
N SER A 303 -1.32 11.56 7.62
CA SER A 303 -0.79 10.30 7.08
C SER A 303 -1.60 9.15 7.60
N LEU A 304 -2.21 8.42 6.67
CA LEU A 304 -3.25 7.44 6.92
C LEU A 304 -2.83 6.10 6.30
N TYR A 305 -3.31 4.99 6.86
CA TYR A 305 -3.19 3.68 6.24
C TYR A 305 -4.36 2.77 6.57
N ARG A 306 -4.67 1.87 5.63
CA ARG A 306 -5.58 0.73 5.82
C ARG A 306 -5.04 -0.51 5.13
N TRP A 307 -5.07 -1.63 5.84
CA TRP A 307 -4.73 -2.96 5.34
C TRP A 307 -5.96 -3.85 5.29
N HIS A 308 -6.16 -4.51 4.16
CA HIS A 308 -7.25 -5.47 3.91
C HIS A 308 -6.77 -6.90 4.14
N ALA A 309 -5.96 -7.15 5.20
CA ALA A 309 -5.29 -8.43 5.41
C ALA A 309 -6.25 -9.56 5.77
N ASP A 310 -7.30 -9.25 6.51
CA ASP A 310 -8.36 -10.17 6.93
C ASP A 310 -9.42 -10.37 5.83
N ASN A 311 -9.60 -9.39 4.95
CA ASN A 311 -10.55 -9.42 3.84
C ASN A 311 -9.98 -8.74 2.59
N PRO A 312 -8.97 -9.34 1.91
CA PRO A 312 -8.38 -8.78 0.70
C PRO A 312 -9.41 -8.59 -0.41
N ILE A 313 -9.38 -7.44 -1.09
CA ILE A 313 -10.29 -7.16 -2.20
C ILE A 313 -9.77 -7.86 -3.46
N THR A 314 -10.43 -8.93 -3.86
CA THR A 314 -9.99 -9.81 -4.95
C THR A 314 -10.48 -9.34 -6.32
N PHE A 315 -9.71 -9.66 -7.38
CA PHE A 315 -10.09 -9.41 -8.77
C PHE A 315 -9.48 -10.47 -9.70
N GLN A 316 -10.14 -10.70 -10.84
CA GLN A 316 -9.72 -11.71 -11.85
C GLN A 316 -9.22 -11.07 -13.15
N ARG A 317 -9.62 -9.85 -13.46
CA ARG A 317 -9.24 -9.11 -14.69
C ARG A 317 -8.71 -7.73 -14.42
N SER A 318 -9.37 -6.98 -13.56
CA SER A 318 -8.99 -5.60 -13.26
C SER A 318 -9.49 -5.14 -11.90
N LEU A 319 -8.79 -4.16 -11.33
CA LEU A 319 -9.21 -3.46 -10.12
C LEU A 319 -8.90 -1.97 -10.27
N SER A 320 -9.86 -1.13 -9.89
CA SER A 320 -9.65 0.30 -9.70
C SER A 320 -10.21 0.72 -8.35
N ILE A 321 -9.42 1.40 -7.54
CA ILE A 321 -9.87 2.03 -6.29
C ILE A 321 -9.65 3.52 -6.35
N LEU A 322 -10.70 4.27 -6.08
CA LEU A 322 -10.80 5.71 -6.18
C LEU A 322 -11.28 6.28 -4.84
N SER A 323 -10.98 7.56 -4.60
CA SER A 323 -11.65 8.34 -3.55
C SER A 323 -12.37 9.50 -4.20
N SER A 324 -13.65 9.66 -3.92
CA SER A 324 -14.44 10.72 -4.50
C SER A 324 -13.94 12.11 -4.06
N ALA A 325 -14.11 13.09 -4.92
CA ALA A 325 -13.76 14.48 -4.65
C ALA A 325 -15.03 15.30 -4.44
N VAL A 326 -15.93 14.81 -3.57
CA VAL A 326 -17.18 15.53 -3.25
C VAL A 326 -16.87 16.63 -2.25
N THR A 327 -17.40 17.82 -2.49
CA THR A 327 -17.33 18.93 -1.52
C THR A 327 -18.45 18.83 -0.50
N PRO A 328 -18.21 19.13 0.77
CA PRO A 328 -19.25 19.50 1.70
C PRO A 328 -19.99 20.75 1.18
N MET A 329 -21.27 20.83 1.43
CA MET A 329 -22.21 21.83 0.92
C MET A 329 -21.99 23.28 1.36
N THR A 330 -20.82 23.76 1.69
CA THR A 330 -20.58 25.20 1.91
C THR A 330 -19.11 25.55 1.73
N GLY A 331 -18.83 26.35 0.71
CA GLY A 331 -17.62 27.15 0.67
C GLY A 331 -16.80 27.04 -0.61
N ARG A 332 -16.76 28.10 -1.38
CA ARG A 332 -15.81 28.29 -2.48
C ARG A 332 -14.38 28.12 -1.98
N ILE A 333 -13.66 27.14 -2.49
CA ILE A 333 -12.22 27.05 -2.29
C ILE A 333 -11.55 28.00 -3.28
N ALA A 334 -11.20 29.19 -2.84
CA ALA A 334 -10.44 30.15 -3.62
C ALA A 334 -8.95 29.89 -3.45
N PHE A 335 -8.27 29.56 -4.55
CA PHE A 335 -6.81 29.50 -4.60
C PHE A 335 -6.25 30.91 -4.81
N THR A 336 -5.49 31.43 -3.87
CA THR A 336 -4.59 32.56 -4.12
C THR A 336 -3.14 32.07 -4.06
N PRO A 337 -2.40 32.10 -5.18
CA PRO A 337 -0.97 31.85 -5.13
C PRO A 337 -0.29 33.12 -4.58
N ARG A 338 0.30 33.05 -3.40
CA ARG A 338 1.32 34.03 -3.01
C ARG A 338 2.70 33.40 -3.18
N PRO A 339 3.59 34.01 -3.95
CA PRO A 339 4.97 33.57 -4.02
C PRO A 339 5.70 34.03 -2.74
N ILE A 340 6.03 33.08 -1.89
CA ILE A 340 7.11 33.28 -0.94
C ILE A 340 8.38 32.99 -1.71
N GLY A 341 9.21 34.01 -1.91
CA GLY A 341 10.43 33.93 -2.67
C GLY A 341 11.46 33.03 -2.01
N ILE A 342 11.48 31.76 -2.44
CA ILE A 342 12.61 30.85 -2.32
C ILE A 342 12.75 30.21 -3.68
N ARG A 343 13.93 30.35 -4.25
CA ARG A 343 14.27 29.85 -5.59
C ARG A 343 14.19 28.33 -5.63
N ARG A 344 13.53 27.84 -6.67
CA ARG A 344 13.33 26.46 -7.12
C ARG A 344 12.33 25.67 -6.29
N ASN A 345 11.24 25.35 -6.96
CA ASN A 345 10.05 24.67 -6.49
C ASN A 345 10.36 23.45 -5.64
N PRO A 346 9.87 23.37 -4.40
CA PRO A 346 9.63 22.06 -3.81
C PRO A 346 8.56 21.36 -4.64
N PRO A 347 8.64 20.02 -4.85
CA PRO A 347 7.58 19.33 -5.54
C PRO A 347 6.26 19.58 -4.79
N PRO A 348 5.16 19.82 -5.50
CA PRO A 348 3.88 20.14 -4.89
C PRO A 348 3.41 18.95 -4.04
N ILE A 349 3.09 19.24 -2.78
CA ILE A 349 2.71 18.23 -1.79
C ILE A 349 1.20 18.28 -1.62
N PHE A 350 0.49 17.33 -2.24
CA PHE A 350 -0.96 17.19 -2.10
C PHE A 350 -1.33 15.71 -1.91
N ARG A 351 -2.57 15.28 -2.03
CA ARG A 351 -2.93 13.87 -1.76
C ARG A 351 -1.98 12.91 -2.45
N ARG A 352 -1.35 12.04 -1.68
CA ARG A 352 -0.41 11.00 -2.14
C ARG A 352 -0.88 9.66 -1.61
N CYS A 353 -0.98 8.68 -2.47
CA CYS A 353 -1.47 7.35 -2.13
C CYS A 353 -0.51 6.28 -2.62
N LEU A 354 -0.24 5.30 -1.77
CA LEU A 354 0.40 4.06 -2.11
C LEU A 354 -0.61 2.93 -1.95
N ALA A 355 -0.89 2.21 -3.02
CA ALA A 355 -1.68 0.99 -2.98
C ALA A 355 -0.79 -0.23 -3.15
N LEU A 356 -0.96 -1.20 -2.29
CA LEU A 356 -0.16 -2.42 -2.25
C LEU A 356 -0.96 -3.60 -2.78
N LEU A 357 -0.36 -4.34 -3.69
CA LEU A 357 -0.98 -5.44 -4.41
C LEU A 357 -0.16 -6.72 -4.30
N ASN A 358 -0.87 -7.83 -4.29
CA ASN A 358 -0.30 -9.13 -4.65
C ASN A 358 -0.97 -9.61 -5.94
N VAL A 359 -0.22 -9.70 -7.04
CA VAL A 359 -0.74 -9.99 -8.38
C VAL A 359 -0.03 -11.20 -8.99
N ARG A 360 -0.78 -12.03 -9.71
CA ARG A 360 -0.21 -13.10 -10.52
C ARG A 360 0.41 -12.51 -11.78
N ARG A 361 1.63 -12.90 -12.15
CA ARG A 361 2.20 -12.51 -13.44
C ARG A 361 1.31 -13.00 -14.58
N PRO A 362 1.05 -12.17 -15.61
CA PRO A 362 0.44 -12.65 -16.85
C PRO A 362 1.30 -13.78 -17.45
N SER A 363 0.68 -14.84 -17.93
CA SER A 363 1.36 -15.83 -18.74
C SER A 363 1.92 -15.14 -19.98
N SER A 364 3.10 -15.53 -20.45
CA SER A 364 3.86 -14.92 -21.56
C SER A 364 3.19 -14.89 -22.93
N SER A 365 1.91 -15.27 -23.03
CA SER A 365 1.13 -15.35 -24.28
C SER A 365 0.18 -14.17 -24.53
N VAL A 366 0.06 -13.20 -23.60
CA VAL A 366 -0.74 -11.99 -23.84
C VAL A 366 0.21 -10.85 -24.18
N ARG A 367 0.19 -10.42 -25.46
CA ARG A 367 0.90 -9.19 -25.87
C ARG A 367 0.40 -8.03 -25.03
N PRO A 368 1.28 -7.21 -24.43
CA PRO A 368 0.85 -6.01 -23.71
C PRO A 368 0.23 -5.04 -24.71
N THR A 369 -1.06 -4.83 -24.62
CA THR A 369 -1.69 -3.68 -25.25
C THR A 369 -1.20 -2.45 -24.53
N ASN A 370 -0.53 -1.60 -25.27
CA ASN A 370 -0.08 -0.24 -25.01
C ASN A 370 -0.46 0.36 -23.65
N TYR A 371 0.44 0.23 -22.68
CA TYR A 371 0.54 1.18 -21.60
C TYR A 371 0.88 2.54 -22.21
N CYS A 372 0.03 3.52 -22.02
CA CYS A 372 0.27 4.89 -22.44
C CYS A 372 1.49 5.46 -21.67
N PRO A 373 2.62 5.79 -22.36
CA PRO A 373 3.80 6.34 -21.69
C PRO A 373 3.72 7.85 -21.49
N GLN A 374 2.54 8.44 -21.57
CA GLN A 374 2.39 9.90 -21.51
C GLN A 374 1.80 10.32 -20.16
N LEU A 375 2.60 10.31 -19.10
CA LEU A 375 2.39 11.15 -17.91
C LEU A 375 3.59 11.09 -16.93
N CYS A 376 4.78 10.77 -17.45
CA CYS A 376 6.05 10.99 -16.76
C CYS A 376 6.92 12.07 -17.40
N GLN A 377 6.31 13.07 -18.03
CA GLN A 377 7.01 14.29 -18.43
C GLN A 377 6.08 15.47 -18.19
N ALA A 378 6.23 16.10 -17.06
CA ALA A 378 6.13 17.55 -16.85
C ALA A 378 6.20 17.86 -15.35
N PHE A 379 7.36 18.40 -15.00
CA PHE A 379 7.70 19.22 -13.81
C PHE A 379 7.80 18.56 -12.45
#